data_81f3e4b60f5d784e73fb5d7f416cc4c6
#
_entry.id   81f3e4b60f5d784e73fb5d7f416cc4c6
#
_cell.length_a   1.000
_cell.length_b   1.000
_cell.length_c   1.000
_cell.angle_alpha   90.00
_cell.angle_beta   90.00
_cell.angle_gamma   90.00
#
_symmetry.space_group_name_H-M   'P 1'
#
loop_
_entity.id
_entity.type
_entity.pdbx_description
1 polymer ?
#
loop_
_entity_poly.entity_id
_entity_poly.type
_entity_poly.pdbx_seq_one_letter_code
_entity_poly.pdbx_strand_id
1 'polypeptide(L)'
;MNRLIIGMDGGGTKTRVVVKERLNGETLFDKNFGMSNYNNIGVEGLRPVFSEIYESLVSYFGERIQNAILVLGSAGVDRPKDIDIYLNALKESGFTCQLEVVNDAEIALVGGNGDRKDALMIAGTGSIVMGVDSKGNTIRSGGWGGLISDEGGGFQIGLLAIAAVMNEYDKVIAPTSFTEKLLAHFKLDSPEDFMDLLYLEDTIPVDKVASCTPIVLEAWVKGDDAARTIVEGELDKLVRLVIGISRQMGSINFRLSVAGSLLTKSAEYFDTLKDKLSVALPQVELSAPLYDPVFGAIIIGEKYK
;
A
#
# COMPACT_ATOMS: atom_id res chain seq x y z
N MET A 1 17.36 26.04 -18.67
CA MET A 1 16.21 26.44 -17.82
C MET A 1 16.06 25.43 -16.70
N ASN A 2 15.80 25.90 -15.49
CA ASN A 2 15.55 25.02 -14.35
C ASN A 2 14.24 24.26 -14.56
N ARG A 3 14.34 22.96 -14.82
CA ARG A 3 13.21 22.09 -15.09
C ARG A 3 12.55 21.70 -13.76
N LEU A 4 11.22 21.76 -13.68
CA LEU A 4 10.47 21.28 -12.53
C LEU A 4 10.22 19.78 -12.63
N ILE A 5 10.19 19.11 -11.49
CA ILE A 5 9.69 17.73 -11.36
C ILE A 5 8.45 17.76 -10.50
N ILE A 6 7.36 17.21 -11.02
CA ILE A 6 6.06 17.11 -10.35
C ILE A 6 5.86 15.64 -10.01
N GLY A 7 5.86 15.31 -8.73
CA GLY A 7 5.50 13.99 -8.22
C GLY A 7 4.05 13.99 -7.74
N MET A 8 3.29 12.97 -8.11
CA MET A 8 1.93 12.76 -7.66
C MET A 8 1.77 11.35 -7.09
N ASP A 9 1.18 11.24 -5.91
CA ASP A 9 0.78 9.99 -5.25
C ASP A 9 -0.75 9.96 -5.17
N GLY A 10 -1.37 9.24 -6.11
CA GLY A 10 -2.80 9.16 -6.33
C GLY A 10 -3.43 7.95 -5.67
N GLY A 11 -4.15 8.18 -4.57
CA GLY A 11 -4.82 7.13 -3.80
C GLY A 11 -6.35 7.19 -3.84
N GLY A 12 -6.97 6.26 -3.10
CA GLY A 12 -8.41 6.14 -2.96
C GLY A 12 -9.05 7.17 -2.02
N THR A 13 -8.26 8.03 -1.35
CA THR A 13 -8.77 9.07 -0.43
C THR A 13 -8.29 10.47 -0.79
N LYS A 14 -7.09 10.59 -1.32
CA LYS A 14 -6.45 11.86 -1.69
C LYS A 14 -5.38 11.63 -2.74
N THR A 15 -4.95 12.74 -3.37
CA THR A 15 -3.78 12.82 -4.24
C THR A 15 -2.80 13.83 -3.64
N ARG A 16 -1.61 13.39 -3.23
CA ARG A 16 -0.54 14.31 -2.79
C ARG A 16 0.30 14.71 -3.99
N VAL A 17 0.55 16.00 -4.09
CA VAL A 17 1.34 16.60 -5.18
C VAL A 17 2.52 17.35 -4.59
N VAL A 18 3.72 16.97 -5.03
CA VAL A 18 4.97 17.63 -4.65
C VAL A 18 5.67 18.15 -5.92
N VAL A 19 6.16 19.37 -5.87
CA VAL A 19 7.00 19.93 -6.95
C VAL A 19 8.37 20.27 -6.40
N LYS A 20 9.41 19.79 -7.10
CA LYS A 20 10.80 20.12 -6.82
C LYS A 20 11.47 20.80 -7.97
N GLU A 21 12.44 21.64 -7.66
CA GLU A 21 13.37 22.17 -8.65
C GLU A 21 14.51 21.17 -8.90
N ARG A 22 14.70 20.80 -10.15
CA ARG A 22 15.64 19.73 -10.51
C ARG A 22 17.10 20.01 -10.13
N LEU A 23 17.54 21.27 -10.14
CA LEU A 23 18.95 21.62 -9.94
C LEU A 23 19.39 21.59 -8.47
N ASN A 24 18.54 22.07 -7.56
CA ASN A 24 18.89 22.19 -6.15
C ASN A 24 18.10 21.25 -5.25
N GLY A 25 17.14 20.49 -5.81
CA GLY A 25 16.30 19.56 -5.05
C GLY A 25 15.34 20.23 -4.07
N GLU A 26 15.15 21.55 -4.15
CA GLU A 26 14.28 22.30 -3.27
C GLU A 26 12.81 21.94 -3.52
N THR A 27 12.07 21.67 -2.45
CA THR A 27 10.61 21.46 -2.49
C THR A 27 9.93 22.81 -2.58
N LEU A 28 9.31 23.10 -3.70
CA LEU A 28 8.64 24.37 -3.98
C LEU A 28 7.13 24.34 -3.73
N PHE A 29 6.55 23.12 -3.67
CA PHE A 29 5.11 22.91 -3.48
C PHE A 29 4.86 21.54 -2.87
N ASP A 30 3.93 21.44 -1.91
CA ASP A 30 3.46 20.19 -1.30
C ASP A 30 2.02 20.39 -0.84
N LYS A 31 1.05 19.73 -1.52
CA LYS A 31 -0.37 19.89 -1.22
C LYS A 31 -1.15 18.61 -1.51
N ASN A 32 -2.23 18.38 -0.75
CA ASN A 32 -3.18 17.32 -0.99
C ASN A 32 -4.41 17.85 -1.76
N PHE A 33 -4.91 17.01 -2.69
CA PHE A 33 -6.10 17.23 -3.50
C PHE A 33 -7.07 16.06 -3.35
N GLY A 34 -8.18 16.07 -4.07
CA GLY A 34 -9.15 14.99 -4.11
C GLY A 34 -8.53 13.63 -4.50
N MET A 35 -9.27 12.56 -4.26
CA MET A 35 -8.85 11.21 -4.65
C MET A 35 -8.75 11.08 -6.18
N SER A 36 -7.79 10.28 -6.67
CA SER A 36 -7.60 10.03 -8.10
C SER A 36 -7.49 8.54 -8.46
N ASN A 37 -7.99 7.64 -7.62
CA ASN A 37 -8.17 6.25 -8.01
C ASN A 37 -9.47 6.11 -8.81
N TYR A 38 -9.36 5.86 -10.14
CA TYR A 38 -10.53 5.80 -11.01
C TYR A 38 -11.46 4.61 -10.70
N ASN A 39 -10.99 3.59 -10.02
CA ASN A 39 -11.86 2.50 -9.54
C ASN A 39 -12.89 2.98 -8.51
N ASN A 40 -12.59 4.07 -7.80
CA ASN A 40 -13.48 4.65 -6.79
C ASN A 40 -14.39 5.76 -7.36
N ILE A 41 -13.87 6.59 -8.29
CA ILE A 41 -14.56 7.81 -8.77
C ILE A 41 -14.98 7.72 -10.24
N GLY A 42 -14.70 6.60 -10.90
CA GLY A 42 -14.87 6.46 -12.35
C GLY A 42 -13.84 7.26 -13.16
N VAL A 43 -13.77 6.97 -14.45
CA VAL A 43 -12.84 7.68 -15.35
C VAL A 43 -13.19 9.17 -15.46
N GLU A 44 -14.48 9.51 -15.51
CA GLU A 44 -14.96 10.89 -15.56
C GLU A 44 -14.60 11.71 -14.31
N GLY A 45 -14.43 11.05 -13.16
CA GLY A 45 -14.02 11.68 -11.89
C GLY A 45 -12.58 12.14 -11.86
N LEU A 46 -11.69 11.61 -12.73
CA LEU A 46 -10.28 12.00 -12.79
C LEU A 46 -10.08 13.43 -13.27
N ARG A 47 -10.83 13.84 -14.31
CA ARG A 47 -10.66 15.14 -14.95
C ARG A 47 -10.86 16.32 -13.99
N PRO A 48 -11.93 16.41 -13.18
CA PRO A 48 -12.06 17.49 -12.20
C PRO A 48 -10.90 17.60 -11.24
N VAL A 49 -10.39 16.46 -10.73
CA VAL A 49 -9.27 16.44 -9.79
C VAL A 49 -7.98 16.92 -10.46
N PHE A 50 -7.67 16.42 -11.65
CA PHE A 50 -6.47 16.84 -12.37
C PHE A 50 -6.54 18.27 -12.90
N SER A 51 -7.73 18.78 -13.22
CA SER A 51 -7.93 20.20 -13.59
C SER A 51 -7.66 21.11 -12.38
N GLU A 52 -8.17 20.77 -11.19
CA GLU A 52 -7.87 21.52 -9.97
C GLU A 52 -6.36 21.54 -9.64
N ILE A 53 -5.68 20.39 -9.81
CA ILE A 53 -4.23 20.30 -9.65
C ILE A 53 -3.51 21.20 -10.66
N TYR A 54 -3.89 21.08 -11.94
CA TYR A 54 -3.28 21.89 -13.02
C TYR A 54 -3.43 23.39 -12.78
N GLU A 55 -4.65 23.87 -12.48
CA GLU A 55 -4.93 25.27 -12.18
C GLU A 55 -4.12 25.78 -10.98
N SER A 56 -4.05 24.98 -9.93
CA SER A 56 -3.24 25.29 -8.76
C SER A 56 -1.77 25.44 -9.13
N LEU A 57 -1.20 24.50 -9.90
CA LEU A 57 0.20 24.54 -10.31
C LEU A 57 0.49 25.68 -11.28
N VAL A 58 -0.41 25.99 -12.23
CA VAL A 58 -0.28 27.15 -13.14
C VAL A 58 -0.27 28.45 -12.34
N SER A 59 -1.11 28.57 -11.31
CA SER A 59 -1.13 29.76 -10.43
C SER A 59 0.22 30.01 -9.74
N TYR A 60 0.95 28.94 -9.36
CA TYR A 60 2.25 29.03 -8.67
C TYR A 60 3.44 29.19 -9.62
N PHE A 61 3.43 28.47 -10.75
CA PHE A 61 4.61 28.27 -11.59
C PHE A 61 4.48 28.84 -13.01
N GLY A 62 3.27 29.24 -13.41
CA GLY A 62 3.00 29.77 -14.75
C GLY A 62 3.38 28.75 -15.85
N GLU A 63 3.97 29.26 -16.93
CA GLU A 63 4.39 28.45 -18.09
C GLU A 63 5.51 27.43 -17.80
N ARG A 64 6.19 27.55 -16.65
CA ARG A 64 7.26 26.58 -16.28
C ARG A 64 6.74 25.14 -16.23
N ILE A 65 5.43 24.95 -15.97
CA ILE A 65 4.79 23.61 -15.93
C ILE A 65 4.87 22.91 -17.28
N GLN A 66 4.79 23.63 -18.38
CA GLN A 66 4.83 23.04 -19.73
C GLN A 66 6.17 22.35 -20.04
N ASN A 67 7.24 22.75 -19.34
CA ASN A 67 8.57 22.16 -19.45
C ASN A 67 8.91 21.21 -18.31
N ALA A 68 7.96 20.88 -17.43
CA ALA A 68 8.15 19.98 -16.30
C ALA A 68 8.27 18.51 -16.75
N ILE A 69 8.65 17.67 -15.81
CA ILE A 69 8.44 16.22 -15.85
C ILE A 69 7.41 15.90 -14.76
N LEU A 70 6.31 15.28 -15.14
CA LEU A 70 5.28 14.83 -14.21
C LEU A 70 5.29 13.31 -14.14
N VAL A 71 5.42 12.79 -12.92
CA VAL A 71 5.30 11.36 -12.60
C VAL A 71 4.13 11.17 -11.66
N LEU A 72 3.14 10.39 -12.09
CA LEU A 72 1.99 9.99 -11.30
C LEU A 72 2.10 8.51 -10.94
N GLY A 73 2.17 8.18 -9.66
CA GLY A 73 1.88 6.85 -9.15
C GLY A 73 0.42 6.76 -8.71
N SER A 74 -0.31 5.76 -9.17
CA SER A 74 -1.72 5.62 -8.78
C SER A 74 -2.12 4.18 -8.52
N ALA A 75 -2.90 3.98 -7.44
CA ALA A 75 -3.47 2.68 -7.03
C ALA A 75 -4.42 2.05 -8.07
N GLY A 76 -4.88 2.82 -9.07
CA GLY A 76 -5.71 2.31 -10.16
C GLY A 76 -4.93 1.82 -11.38
N VAL A 77 -3.60 1.79 -11.34
CA VAL A 77 -2.75 1.43 -12.50
C VAL A 77 -2.22 0.01 -12.34
N ASP A 78 -2.95 -0.97 -12.88
CA ASP A 78 -2.56 -2.38 -12.84
C ASP A 78 -2.23 -2.98 -14.21
N ARG A 79 -2.73 -2.37 -15.28
CA ARG A 79 -2.63 -2.86 -16.67
C ARG A 79 -2.24 -1.73 -17.62
N PRO A 80 -1.64 -2.03 -18.77
CA PRO A 80 -1.28 -1.00 -19.75
C PRO A 80 -2.43 -0.06 -20.14
N LYS A 81 -3.66 -0.57 -20.26
CA LYS A 81 -4.83 0.26 -20.56
C LYS A 81 -5.14 1.30 -19.47
N ASP A 82 -4.80 1.01 -18.22
CA ASP A 82 -5.05 1.92 -17.12
C ASP A 82 -4.10 3.13 -17.22
N ILE A 83 -2.86 2.91 -17.68
CA ILE A 83 -1.90 3.99 -17.98
C ILE A 83 -2.50 4.98 -18.99
N ASP A 84 -3.09 4.48 -20.08
CA ASP A 84 -3.69 5.31 -21.12
C ASP A 84 -4.85 6.16 -20.57
N ILE A 85 -5.68 5.61 -19.67
CA ILE A 85 -6.76 6.34 -19.02
C ILE A 85 -6.22 7.56 -18.27
N TYR A 86 -5.21 7.36 -17.43
CA TYR A 86 -4.60 8.45 -16.67
C TYR A 86 -3.87 9.47 -17.54
N LEU A 87 -3.12 9.01 -18.54
CA LEU A 87 -2.44 9.90 -19.48
C LEU A 87 -3.44 10.80 -20.25
N ASN A 88 -4.56 10.23 -20.67
CA ASN A 88 -5.60 11.00 -21.36
C ASN A 88 -6.25 12.01 -20.41
N ALA A 89 -6.63 11.60 -19.19
CA ALA A 89 -7.21 12.49 -18.20
C ALA A 89 -6.28 13.66 -17.84
N LEU A 90 -4.97 13.41 -17.67
CA LEU A 90 -3.98 14.46 -17.44
C LEU A 90 -3.88 15.44 -18.62
N LYS A 91 -3.81 14.94 -19.87
CA LYS A 91 -3.76 15.78 -21.07
C LYS A 91 -5.01 16.63 -21.24
N GLU A 92 -6.19 16.04 -21.04
CA GLU A 92 -7.47 16.75 -21.10
C GLU A 92 -7.62 17.82 -20.00
N SER A 93 -6.91 17.68 -18.89
CA SER A 93 -6.86 18.66 -17.81
C SER A 93 -5.85 19.79 -18.03
N GLY A 94 -5.11 19.77 -19.16
CA GLY A 94 -4.21 20.84 -19.56
C GLY A 94 -2.71 20.55 -19.42
N PHE A 95 -2.31 19.37 -18.90
CA PHE A 95 -0.90 19.00 -18.82
C PHE A 95 -0.34 18.65 -20.21
N THR A 96 0.63 19.45 -20.69
CA THR A 96 1.32 19.25 -21.97
C THR A 96 2.80 18.89 -21.80
N CYS A 97 3.26 18.82 -20.54
CA CYS A 97 4.63 18.46 -20.19
C CYS A 97 4.92 16.96 -20.44
N GLN A 98 6.15 16.54 -20.14
CA GLN A 98 6.50 15.12 -20.17
C GLN A 98 5.76 14.38 -19.04
N LEU A 99 4.95 13.37 -19.41
CA LEU A 99 4.11 12.60 -18.47
C LEU A 99 4.61 11.17 -18.36
N GLU A 100 4.68 10.67 -17.14
CA GLU A 100 4.85 9.25 -16.81
C GLU A 100 3.79 8.85 -15.81
N VAL A 101 3.17 7.68 -16.01
CA VAL A 101 2.19 7.10 -15.12
C VAL A 101 2.63 5.69 -14.77
N VAL A 102 2.72 5.42 -13.47
CA VAL A 102 3.13 4.12 -12.92
C VAL A 102 2.16 3.66 -11.84
N ASN A 103 2.30 2.40 -11.38
CA ASN A 103 1.56 1.92 -10.22
C ASN A 103 2.04 2.62 -8.93
N ASP A 104 1.14 2.81 -7.96
CA ASP A 104 1.46 3.42 -6.66
C ASP A 104 2.52 2.65 -5.88
N ALA A 105 2.53 1.33 -5.97
CA ALA A 105 3.56 0.51 -5.33
C ALA A 105 4.95 0.69 -5.97
N GLU A 106 5.04 1.11 -7.24
CA GLU A 106 6.33 1.45 -7.86
C GLU A 106 6.92 2.74 -7.27
N ILE A 107 6.12 3.79 -7.10
CA ILE A 107 6.61 5.01 -6.44
C ILE A 107 6.92 4.76 -4.96
N ALA A 108 6.17 3.87 -4.29
CA ALA A 108 6.45 3.46 -2.93
C ALA A 108 7.77 2.67 -2.81
N LEU A 109 8.05 1.76 -3.76
CA LEU A 109 9.32 1.03 -3.83
C LEU A 109 10.51 1.99 -4.02
N VAL A 110 10.39 2.90 -4.98
CA VAL A 110 11.44 3.88 -5.26
C VAL A 110 11.64 4.85 -4.10
N GLY A 111 10.57 5.34 -3.50
CA GLY A 111 10.62 6.20 -2.31
C GLY A 111 11.21 5.46 -1.10
N GLY A 112 10.79 4.23 -0.88
CA GLY A 112 11.26 3.39 0.22
C GLY A 112 12.74 3.07 0.15
N ASN A 113 13.28 2.83 -1.05
CA ASN A 113 14.67 2.41 -1.26
C ASN A 113 15.61 3.52 -1.79
N GLY A 114 15.07 4.68 -2.16
CA GLY A 114 15.83 5.79 -2.75
C GLY A 114 16.24 5.55 -4.21
N ASP A 115 15.89 4.40 -4.78
CA ASP A 115 16.14 4.02 -6.18
C ASP A 115 15.20 2.89 -6.60
N ARG A 116 15.10 2.64 -7.91
CA ARG A 116 14.35 1.51 -8.49
C ARG A 116 15.20 0.23 -8.39
N LYS A 117 15.32 -0.28 -7.20
CA LYS A 117 16.05 -1.50 -6.85
C LYS A 117 15.52 -2.10 -5.57
N ASP A 118 16.02 -3.29 -5.21
CA ASP A 118 15.66 -3.97 -3.98
C ASP A 118 14.17 -4.36 -3.92
N ALA A 119 13.57 -4.37 -2.74
CA ALA A 119 12.19 -4.79 -2.57
C ALA A 119 11.41 -3.86 -1.63
N LEU A 120 10.08 -3.91 -1.74
CA LEU A 120 9.10 -3.26 -0.87
C LEU A 120 8.09 -4.29 -0.41
N MET A 121 7.77 -4.30 0.87
CA MET A 121 6.63 -5.02 1.42
C MET A 121 5.53 -4.01 1.82
N ILE A 122 4.33 -4.22 1.34
CA ILE A 122 3.15 -3.47 1.77
C ILE A 122 2.27 -4.43 2.58
N ALA A 123 1.87 -4.03 3.79
CA ALA A 123 0.84 -4.70 4.57
C ALA A 123 -0.09 -3.66 5.21
N GLY A 124 -1.32 -3.67 4.75
CA GLY A 124 -2.45 -2.84 5.18
C GLY A 124 -3.72 -3.68 5.24
N THR A 125 -4.77 -3.31 4.53
CA THR A 125 -5.96 -4.17 4.33
C THR A 125 -5.57 -5.50 3.70
N GLY A 126 -4.81 -5.47 2.61
CA GLY A 126 -4.15 -6.64 2.00
C GLY A 126 -2.63 -6.60 2.17
N SER A 127 -1.92 -7.47 1.45
CA SER A 127 -0.46 -7.48 1.46
C SER A 127 0.13 -7.86 0.10
N ILE A 128 1.35 -7.36 -0.17
CA ILE A 128 2.14 -7.68 -1.35
C ILE A 128 3.62 -7.44 -1.07
N VAL A 129 4.50 -8.24 -1.66
CA VAL A 129 5.92 -7.94 -1.77
C VAL A 129 6.27 -7.68 -3.23
N MET A 130 6.85 -6.53 -3.50
CA MET A 130 7.35 -6.16 -4.83
C MET A 130 8.87 -6.07 -4.80
N GLY A 131 9.51 -6.31 -5.94
CA GLY A 131 10.95 -6.20 -6.09
C GLY A 131 11.35 -5.90 -7.51
N VAL A 132 12.64 -5.69 -7.72
CA VAL A 132 13.23 -5.49 -9.05
C VAL A 132 14.23 -6.61 -9.32
N ASP A 133 14.05 -7.32 -10.44
CA ASP A 133 14.95 -8.40 -10.84
C ASP A 133 16.28 -7.85 -11.40
N SER A 134 17.24 -8.74 -11.65
CA SER A 134 18.55 -8.38 -12.22
C SER A 134 18.49 -7.76 -13.61
N LYS A 135 17.34 -7.83 -14.29
CA LYS A 135 17.09 -7.21 -15.60
C LYS A 135 16.38 -5.86 -15.49
N GLY A 136 16.05 -5.42 -14.28
CA GLY A 136 15.31 -4.18 -14.03
C GLY A 136 13.79 -4.32 -14.18
N ASN A 137 13.24 -5.54 -14.27
CA ASN A 137 11.79 -5.74 -14.33
C ASN A 137 11.21 -5.72 -12.91
N THR A 138 10.06 -5.09 -12.77
CA THR A 138 9.27 -5.19 -11.54
C THR A 138 8.64 -6.58 -11.44
N ILE A 139 8.83 -7.23 -10.31
CA ILE A 139 8.33 -8.56 -9.98
C ILE A 139 7.55 -8.50 -8.68
N ARG A 140 6.70 -9.48 -8.40
CA ARG A 140 5.90 -9.52 -7.17
C ARG A 140 5.73 -10.92 -6.59
N SER A 141 5.44 -10.96 -5.31
CA SER A 141 5.05 -12.14 -4.54
C SER A 141 3.84 -11.80 -3.68
N GLY A 142 2.75 -12.55 -3.81
CA GLY A 142 1.46 -12.21 -3.17
C GLY A 142 0.68 -11.10 -3.88
N GLY A 143 -0.28 -10.50 -3.18
CA GLY A 143 -1.11 -9.41 -3.70
C GLY A 143 -2.11 -9.86 -4.78
N TRP A 144 -2.71 -11.05 -4.63
CA TRP A 144 -3.71 -11.58 -5.56
C TRP A 144 -5.15 -11.38 -5.09
N GLY A 145 -5.33 -10.56 -4.05
CA GLY A 145 -6.63 -10.28 -3.43
C GLY A 145 -6.95 -11.20 -2.26
N GLY A 146 -7.77 -10.70 -1.34
CA GLY A 146 -8.01 -11.31 -0.03
C GLY A 146 -8.57 -12.72 -0.04
N LEU A 147 -9.22 -13.17 -1.12
CA LEU A 147 -9.74 -14.55 -1.23
C LEU A 147 -8.67 -15.57 -1.65
N ILE A 148 -7.60 -15.14 -2.28
CA ILE A 148 -6.58 -16.03 -2.87
C ILE A 148 -5.24 -15.86 -2.16
N SER A 149 -4.96 -14.65 -1.68
CA SER A 149 -3.68 -14.24 -1.14
C SER A 149 -3.88 -13.15 -0.08
N ASP A 150 -3.00 -12.13 -0.05
CA ASP A 150 -2.99 -11.02 0.91
C ASP A 150 -2.70 -11.47 2.35
N GLU A 151 -1.95 -12.58 2.47
CA GLU A 151 -1.50 -13.14 3.74
C GLU A 151 -0.73 -12.09 4.54
N GLY A 152 -0.99 -12.02 5.85
CA GLY A 152 -0.41 -10.99 6.72
C GLY A 152 -1.05 -9.62 6.58
N GLY A 153 -2.07 -9.47 5.71
CA GLY A 153 -2.91 -8.28 5.64
C GLY A 153 -4.03 -8.29 6.68
N GLY A 154 -4.57 -7.10 6.93
CA GLY A 154 -5.62 -6.91 7.95
C GLY A 154 -6.89 -7.70 7.65
N PHE A 155 -7.23 -7.90 6.39
CA PHE A 155 -8.40 -8.70 6.02
C PHE A 155 -8.23 -10.16 6.47
N GLN A 156 -7.06 -10.77 6.21
CA GLN A 156 -6.79 -12.16 6.61
C GLN A 156 -6.78 -12.31 8.13
N ILE A 157 -6.13 -11.37 8.84
CA ILE A 157 -6.12 -11.37 10.31
C ILE A 157 -7.55 -11.23 10.86
N GLY A 158 -8.35 -10.30 10.29
CA GLY A 158 -9.74 -10.09 10.71
C GLY A 158 -10.64 -11.29 10.44
N LEU A 159 -10.49 -11.92 9.27
CA LEU A 159 -11.26 -13.12 8.90
C LEU A 159 -10.95 -14.29 9.84
N LEU A 160 -9.66 -14.51 10.15
CA LEU A 160 -9.22 -15.55 11.10
C LEU A 160 -9.70 -15.24 12.52
N ALA A 161 -9.77 -13.97 12.91
CA ALA A 161 -10.31 -13.57 14.22
C ALA A 161 -11.82 -13.84 14.31
N ILE A 162 -12.59 -13.56 13.26
CA ILE A 162 -14.01 -13.92 13.20
C ILE A 162 -14.18 -15.45 13.30
N ALA A 163 -13.36 -16.20 12.57
CA ALA A 163 -13.36 -17.66 12.66
C ALA A 163 -13.02 -18.17 14.09
N ALA A 164 -12.10 -17.49 14.79
CA ALA A 164 -11.79 -17.83 16.19
C ALA A 164 -12.98 -17.54 17.11
N VAL A 165 -13.72 -16.44 16.92
CA VAL A 165 -14.96 -16.16 17.66
C VAL A 165 -16.01 -17.26 17.44
N MET A 166 -16.17 -17.75 16.22
CA MET A 166 -17.08 -18.86 15.94
C MET A 166 -16.61 -20.15 16.61
N ASN A 167 -15.30 -20.44 16.60
CA ASN A 167 -14.73 -21.59 17.30
C ASN A 167 -14.87 -21.51 18.83
N GLU A 168 -14.79 -20.32 19.41
CA GLU A 168 -15.10 -20.08 20.83
C GLU A 168 -16.58 -20.35 21.12
N TYR A 169 -17.48 -19.81 20.28
CA TYR A 169 -18.92 -20.04 20.38
C TYR A 169 -19.27 -21.53 20.35
N ASP A 170 -18.66 -22.28 19.44
CA ASP A 170 -18.79 -23.74 19.32
C ASP A 170 -18.02 -24.51 20.39
N LYS A 171 -17.30 -23.83 21.30
CA LYS A 171 -16.48 -24.43 22.38
C LYS A 171 -15.33 -25.32 21.85
N VAL A 172 -14.85 -25.03 20.65
CA VAL A 172 -13.68 -25.70 20.03
C VAL A 172 -12.38 -25.18 20.65
N ILE A 173 -12.36 -23.88 20.99
CA ILE A 173 -11.24 -23.22 21.66
C ILE A 173 -11.69 -22.58 22.98
N ALA A 174 -10.71 -22.23 23.83
CA ALA A 174 -10.96 -21.46 25.05
C ALA A 174 -11.46 -20.04 24.73
N PRO A 175 -12.13 -19.36 25.68
CA PRO A 175 -12.53 -17.96 25.51
C PRO A 175 -11.37 -17.06 25.15
N THR A 176 -11.59 -16.16 24.16
CA THR A 176 -10.63 -15.17 23.71
C THR A 176 -10.87 -13.83 24.40
N SER A 177 -9.83 -13.01 24.51
CA SER A 177 -9.95 -11.67 25.10
C SER A 177 -10.51 -10.63 24.12
N PHE A 178 -10.79 -11.02 22.88
CA PHE A 178 -11.21 -10.11 21.80
C PHE A 178 -12.65 -10.35 21.31
N THR A 179 -13.31 -11.46 21.66
CA THR A 179 -14.67 -11.79 21.17
C THR A 179 -15.67 -10.66 21.45
N GLU A 180 -15.83 -10.23 22.70
CA GLU A 180 -16.77 -9.15 23.04
C GLU A 180 -16.41 -7.83 22.36
N LYS A 181 -15.11 -7.54 22.20
CA LYS A 181 -14.65 -6.33 21.52
C LYS A 181 -14.96 -6.36 20.02
N LEU A 182 -14.86 -7.53 19.37
CA LEU A 182 -15.24 -7.70 17.98
C LEU A 182 -16.75 -7.55 17.77
N LEU A 183 -17.56 -8.17 18.60
CA LEU A 183 -19.01 -7.99 18.57
C LEU A 183 -19.39 -6.52 18.71
N ALA A 184 -18.83 -5.82 19.70
CA ALA A 184 -19.06 -4.39 19.89
C ALA A 184 -18.59 -3.54 18.70
N HIS A 185 -17.43 -3.86 18.10
CA HIS A 185 -16.88 -3.16 16.94
C HIS A 185 -17.81 -3.25 15.72
N PHE A 186 -18.34 -4.43 15.46
CA PHE A 186 -19.27 -4.67 14.35
C PHE A 186 -20.73 -4.36 14.69
N LYS A 187 -21.03 -4.01 15.94
CA LYS A 187 -22.39 -3.77 16.48
C LYS A 187 -23.28 -5.00 16.31
N LEU A 188 -22.77 -6.16 16.68
CA LEU A 188 -23.46 -7.45 16.65
C LEU A 188 -23.86 -7.85 18.08
N ASP A 189 -25.01 -8.47 18.21
CA ASP A 189 -25.54 -8.93 19.51
C ASP A 189 -25.02 -10.34 19.87
N SER A 190 -24.69 -11.14 18.85
CA SER A 190 -24.22 -12.52 19.02
C SER A 190 -23.17 -12.90 17.96
N PRO A 191 -22.33 -13.94 18.22
CA PRO A 191 -21.41 -14.46 17.21
C PRO A 191 -22.08 -14.92 15.91
N GLU A 192 -23.31 -15.43 15.97
CA GLU A 192 -24.08 -15.90 14.81
C GLU A 192 -24.33 -14.78 13.81
N ASP A 193 -24.41 -13.53 14.27
CA ASP A 193 -24.64 -12.36 13.42
C ASP A 193 -23.46 -12.06 12.46
N PHE A 194 -22.29 -12.68 12.66
CA PHE A 194 -21.19 -12.62 11.67
C PHE A 194 -21.58 -13.26 10.34
N MET A 195 -22.55 -14.18 10.32
CA MET A 195 -23.06 -14.75 9.07
C MET A 195 -23.72 -13.67 8.21
N ASP A 196 -24.51 -12.78 8.83
CA ASP A 196 -25.13 -11.68 8.14
C ASP A 196 -24.11 -10.67 7.63
N LEU A 197 -23.10 -10.37 8.46
CA LEU A 197 -22.01 -9.47 8.08
C LEU A 197 -21.23 -9.97 6.83
N LEU A 198 -21.03 -11.26 6.70
CA LEU A 198 -20.16 -11.83 5.66
C LEU A 198 -20.91 -12.32 4.42
N TYR A 199 -22.19 -12.67 4.53
CA TYR A 199 -22.90 -13.43 3.49
C TYR A 199 -24.19 -12.77 2.99
N LEU A 200 -24.71 -11.71 3.65
CA LEU A 200 -25.95 -11.04 3.19
C LEU A 200 -25.75 -10.14 1.97
N GLU A 201 -24.53 -9.63 1.79
CA GLU A 201 -24.20 -8.80 0.62
C GLU A 201 -23.56 -9.65 -0.49
N ASP A 202 -23.66 -9.21 -1.74
CA ASP A 202 -23.06 -9.90 -2.90
C ASP A 202 -21.53 -9.96 -2.85
N THR A 203 -20.91 -9.17 -1.97
CA THR A 203 -19.46 -9.09 -1.81
C THR A 203 -19.05 -9.05 -0.34
N ILE A 204 -17.98 -9.77 0.01
CA ILE A 204 -17.40 -9.71 1.36
C ILE A 204 -16.89 -8.30 1.62
N PRO A 205 -17.26 -7.67 2.76
CA PRO A 205 -16.86 -6.30 3.09
C PRO A 205 -15.39 -6.25 3.59
N VAL A 206 -14.45 -6.35 2.66
CA VAL A 206 -13.00 -6.51 2.93
C VAL A 206 -12.47 -5.47 3.91
N ASP A 207 -12.74 -4.18 3.66
CA ASP A 207 -12.26 -3.09 4.52
C ASP A 207 -12.89 -3.13 5.91
N LYS A 208 -14.18 -3.51 5.99
CA LYS A 208 -14.90 -3.64 7.25
C LYS A 208 -14.32 -4.78 8.08
N VAL A 209 -14.05 -5.94 7.48
CA VAL A 209 -13.38 -7.06 8.16
C VAL A 209 -11.97 -6.67 8.60
N ALA A 210 -11.18 -6.04 7.72
CA ALA A 210 -9.84 -5.58 8.07
C ALA A 210 -9.82 -4.55 9.21
N SER A 211 -10.90 -3.78 9.39
CA SER A 211 -10.98 -2.73 10.42
C SER A 211 -10.88 -3.25 11.86
N CYS A 212 -11.14 -4.54 12.11
CA CYS A 212 -11.02 -5.13 13.44
C CYS A 212 -9.59 -5.55 13.81
N THR A 213 -8.65 -5.56 12.86
CA THR A 213 -7.26 -5.99 13.09
C THR A 213 -6.59 -5.33 14.30
N PRO A 214 -6.75 -4.02 14.58
CA PRO A 214 -6.15 -3.42 15.77
C PRO A 214 -6.58 -4.09 17.07
N ILE A 215 -7.82 -4.62 17.17
CA ILE A 215 -8.32 -5.32 18.33
C ILE A 215 -7.58 -6.65 18.52
N VAL A 216 -7.33 -7.36 17.43
CA VAL A 216 -6.59 -8.63 17.44
C VAL A 216 -5.12 -8.42 17.79
N LEU A 217 -4.48 -7.37 17.24
CA LEU A 217 -3.10 -7.01 17.58
C LEU A 217 -2.97 -6.64 19.07
N GLU A 218 -3.94 -5.88 19.62
CA GLU A 218 -3.96 -5.56 21.04
C GLU A 218 -4.06 -6.83 21.92
N ALA A 219 -4.92 -7.77 21.53
CA ALA A 219 -5.07 -9.05 22.23
C ALA A 219 -3.78 -9.89 22.16
N TRP A 220 -3.14 -9.93 21.00
CA TRP A 220 -1.85 -10.59 20.78
C TRP A 220 -0.78 -10.04 21.72
N VAL A 221 -0.59 -8.71 21.76
CA VAL A 221 0.38 -8.05 22.65
C VAL A 221 0.09 -8.34 24.13
N LYS A 222 -1.19 -8.50 24.50
CA LYS A 222 -1.60 -8.86 25.86
C LYS A 222 -1.50 -10.36 26.18
N GLY A 223 -1.05 -11.17 25.23
CA GLY A 223 -0.75 -12.59 25.44
C GLY A 223 -1.94 -13.54 25.23
N ASP A 224 -2.97 -13.14 24.48
CA ASP A 224 -4.05 -14.01 24.05
C ASP A 224 -3.53 -15.09 23.08
N ASP A 225 -3.77 -16.36 23.40
CA ASP A 225 -3.22 -17.49 22.63
C ASP A 225 -3.83 -17.63 21.24
N ALA A 226 -5.13 -17.34 21.08
CA ALA A 226 -5.78 -17.37 19.78
C ALA A 226 -5.26 -16.22 18.89
N ALA A 227 -5.16 -15.01 19.43
CA ALA A 227 -4.60 -13.88 18.73
C ALA A 227 -3.14 -14.11 18.34
N ARG A 228 -2.33 -14.74 19.22
CA ARG A 228 -0.96 -15.14 18.93
C ARG A 228 -0.89 -16.10 17.75
N THR A 229 -1.69 -17.14 17.77
CA THR A 229 -1.75 -18.14 16.70
C THR A 229 -2.08 -17.48 15.35
N ILE A 230 -3.04 -16.57 15.35
CA ILE A 230 -3.46 -15.84 14.14
C ILE A 230 -2.32 -14.95 13.64
N VAL A 231 -1.83 -14.03 14.48
CA VAL A 231 -0.87 -12.99 14.06
C VAL A 231 0.47 -13.60 13.67
N GLU A 232 1.01 -14.52 14.48
CA GLU A 232 2.29 -15.16 14.17
C GLU A 232 2.19 -16.07 12.95
N GLY A 233 1.07 -16.76 12.75
CA GLY A 233 0.81 -17.53 11.53
C GLY A 233 0.76 -16.67 10.26
N GLU A 234 0.16 -15.48 10.35
CA GLU A 234 0.12 -14.53 9.24
C GLU A 234 1.49 -13.90 8.97
N LEU A 235 2.27 -13.60 10.01
CA LEU A 235 3.66 -13.15 9.88
C LEU A 235 4.55 -14.21 9.19
N ASP A 236 4.38 -15.49 9.51
CA ASP A 236 5.10 -16.58 8.82
C ASP A 236 4.79 -16.64 7.32
N LYS A 237 3.55 -16.32 6.94
CA LYS A 237 3.17 -16.24 5.54
C LYS A 237 3.83 -15.03 4.84
N LEU A 238 3.92 -13.86 5.50
CA LEU A 238 4.68 -12.71 4.97
C LEU A 238 6.14 -13.08 4.73
N VAL A 239 6.79 -13.81 5.66
CA VAL A 239 8.16 -14.31 5.47
C VAL A 239 8.27 -15.16 4.21
N ARG A 240 7.28 -16.03 3.95
CA ARG A 240 7.24 -16.85 2.71
C ARG A 240 7.15 -15.99 1.45
N LEU A 241 6.40 -14.88 1.48
CA LEU A 241 6.34 -13.94 0.35
C LEU A 241 7.72 -13.32 0.08
N VAL A 242 8.48 -12.97 1.15
CA VAL A 242 9.86 -12.46 1.00
C VAL A 242 10.80 -13.52 0.44
N ILE A 243 10.66 -14.78 0.87
CA ILE A 243 11.42 -15.89 0.26
C ILE A 243 11.06 -16.03 -1.23
N GLY A 244 9.77 -15.89 -1.58
CA GLY A 244 9.30 -15.93 -2.96
C GLY A 244 9.94 -14.83 -3.83
N ILE A 245 9.94 -13.58 -3.34
CA ILE A 245 10.54 -12.47 -4.08
C ILE A 245 12.07 -12.61 -4.19
N SER A 246 12.75 -13.05 -3.13
CA SER A 246 14.19 -13.34 -3.13
C SER A 246 14.58 -14.32 -4.24
N ARG A 247 13.81 -15.40 -4.41
CA ARG A 247 14.02 -16.37 -5.49
C ARG A 247 13.83 -15.77 -6.88
N GLN A 248 12.80 -14.93 -7.07
CA GLN A 248 12.54 -14.25 -8.34
C GLN A 248 13.62 -13.22 -8.66
N MET A 249 14.12 -12.48 -7.67
CA MET A 249 15.25 -11.55 -7.80
C MET A 249 16.57 -12.28 -8.10
N GLY A 250 16.69 -13.55 -7.71
CA GLY A 250 17.97 -14.29 -7.72
C GLY A 250 18.98 -13.76 -6.70
N SER A 251 18.50 -13.10 -5.65
CA SER A 251 19.35 -12.50 -4.60
C SER A 251 18.75 -12.75 -3.22
N ILE A 252 19.62 -12.99 -2.25
CA ILE A 252 19.29 -13.07 -0.83
C ILE A 252 19.79 -11.85 -0.05
N ASN A 253 20.51 -10.93 -0.70
CA ASN A 253 21.06 -9.72 -0.11
C ASN A 253 20.42 -8.51 -0.77
N PHE A 254 19.40 -7.96 -0.12
CA PHE A 254 18.67 -6.77 -0.56
C PHE A 254 18.03 -6.07 0.63
N ARG A 255 17.74 -4.78 0.43
CA ARG A 255 16.94 -4.01 1.34
C ARG A 255 15.46 -4.28 1.08
N LEU A 256 14.70 -4.51 2.14
CA LEU A 256 13.24 -4.63 2.12
C LEU A 256 12.65 -3.44 2.87
N SER A 257 12.25 -2.42 2.13
CA SER A 257 11.50 -1.30 2.72
C SER A 257 10.05 -1.70 2.97
N VAL A 258 9.37 -1.00 3.87
CA VAL A 258 8.00 -1.32 4.24
C VAL A 258 7.04 -0.17 3.98
N ALA A 259 5.78 -0.53 3.72
CA ALA A 259 4.65 0.39 3.65
C ALA A 259 3.39 -0.29 4.20
N GLY A 260 2.30 0.48 4.31
CA GLY A 260 1.03 -0.02 4.84
C GLY A 260 0.93 0.09 6.36
N SER A 261 -0.32 0.21 6.83
CA SER A 261 -0.61 0.58 8.22
C SER A 261 -0.15 -0.44 9.25
N LEU A 262 -0.12 -1.73 8.93
CA LEU A 262 0.31 -2.77 9.86
C LEU A 262 1.81 -2.67 10.15
N LEU A 263 2.62 -2.42 9.14
CA LEU A 263 4.08 -2.33 9.25
C LEU A 263 4.58 -0.96 9.71
N THR A 264 3.76 0.10 9.55
CA THR A 264 4.18 1.46 9.89
C THR A 264 3.57 1.99 11.20
N LYS A 265 2.50 1.36 11.72
CA LYS A 265 1.80 1.82 12.93
C LYS A 265 1.81 0.82 14.08
N SER A 266 2.18 -0.46 13.85
CA SER A 266 2.34 -1.46 14.91
C SER A 266 3.81 -1.85 15.01
N ALA A 267 4.47 -1.36 16.06
CA ALA A 267 5.88 -1.66 16.32
C ALA A 267 6.08 -3.17 16.58
N GLU A 268 5.19 -3.78 17.36
CA GLU A 268 5.28 -5.20 17.70
C GLU A 268 5.13 -6.09 16.47
N TYR A 269 4.24 -5.71 15.53
CA TYR A 269 4.06 -6.45 14.27
C TYR A 269 5.32 -6.35 13.39
N PHE A 270 5.89 -5.14 13.28
CA PHE A 270 7.13 -4.90 12.54
C PHE A 270 8.33 -5.62 13.15
N ASP A 271 8.51 -5.51 14.47
CA ASP A 271 9.66 -6.10 15.16
C ASP A 271 9.61 -7.63 15.12
N THR A 272 8.42 -8.24 15.31
CA THR A 272 8.25 -9.70 15.19
C THR A 272 8.53 -10.18 13.76
N LEU A 273 8.07 -9.44 12.73
CA LEU A 273 8.42 -9.75 11.35
C LEU A 273 9.93 -9.69 11.11
N LYS A 274 10.59 -8.66 11.65
CA LYS A 274 12.03 -8.48 11.56
C LYS A 274 12.80 -9.64 12.18
N ASP A 275 12.36 -10.09 13.35
CA ASP A 275 12.99 -11.24 14.04
C ASP A 275 12.82 -12.53 13.21
N LYS A 276 11.60 -12.79 12.71
CA LYS A 276 11.34 -13.96 11.84
C LYS A 276 12.17 -13.92 10.54
N LEU A 277 12.29 -12.75 9.91
CA LEU A 277 13.13 -12.58 8.72
C LEU A 277 14.61 -12.75 9.02
N SER A 278 15.09 -12.29 10.17
CA SER A 278 16.50 -12.45 10.57
C SER A 278 16.92 -13.92 10.69
N VAL A 279 15.98 -14.81 11.00
CA VAL A 279 16.20 -16.26 11.05
C VAL A 279 16.10 -16.88 9.64
N ALA A 280 15.08 -16.50 8.85
CA ALA A 280 14.81 -17.12 7.56
C ALA A 280 15.71 -16.60 6.43
N LEU A 281 16.03 -15.32 6.44
CA LEU A 281 16.80 -14.60 5.43
C LEU A 281 17.72 -13.56 6.10
N PRO A 282 18.79 -13.96 6.79
CA PRO A 282 19.61 -13.08 7.62
C PRO A 282 20.35 -11.96 6.86
N GLN A 283 20.38 -12.02 5.53
CA GLN A 283 20.98 -10.98 4.69
C GLN A 283 19.98 -9.97 4.14
N VAL A 284 18.68 -10.16 4.41
CA VAL A 284 17.63 -9.19 4.05
C VAL A 284 17.56 -8.13 5.13
N GLU A 285 17.76 -6.88 4.74
CA GLU A 285 17.64 -5.73 5.65
C GLU A 285 16.21 -5.17 5.63
N LEU A 286 15.38 -5.57 6.61
CA LEU A 286 14.06 -4.95 6.81
C LEU A 286 14.25 -3.54 7.40
N SER A 287 13.67 -2.53 6.76
CA SER A 287 13.87 -1.13 7.16
C SER A 287 12.65 -0.26 6.87
N ALA A 288 12.52 0.79 7.67
CA ALA A 288 11.57 1.87 7.37
C ALA A 288 11.85 2.50 5.99
N PRO A 289 10.84 3.04 5.30
CA PRO A 289 11.05 3.72 4.03
C PRO A 289 11.93 4.96 4.22
N LEU A 290 12.79 5.24 3.22
CA LEU A 290 13.63 6.46 3.22
C LEU A 290 12.79 7.72 3.02
N TYR A 291 11.81 7.64 2.13
CA TYR A 291 10.93 8.75 1.75
C TYR A 291 9.50 8.25 1.52
N ASP A 292 8.54 9.17 1.64
CA ASP A 292 7.15 8.91 1.25
C ASP A 292 7.04 8.58 -0.25
N PRO A 293 5.98 7.86 -0.69
CA PRO A 293 5.80 7.45 -2.09
C PRO A 293 5.87 8.59 -3.09
N VAL A 294 5.32 9.77 -2.78
CA VAL A 294 5.37 10.94 -3.66
C VAL A 294 6.80 11.37 -4.01
N PHE A 295 7.75 11.18 -3.11
CA PHE A 295 9.17 11.43 -3.39
C PHE A 295 9.79 10.34 -4.27
N GLY A 296 9.26 9.13 -4.25
CA GLY A 296 9.58 8.10 -5.23
C GLY A 296 9.24 8.53 -6.65
N ALA A 297 8.07 9.17 -6.84
CA ALA A 297 7.70 9.78 -8.13
C ALA A 297 8.71 10.87 -8.54
N ILE A 298 9.15 11.71 -7.60
CA ILE A 298 10.21 12.71 -7.88
C ILE A 298 11.51 12.04 -8.33
N ILE A 299 11.97 11.00 -7.60
CA ILE A 299 13.22 10.26 -7.93
C ILE A 299 13.13 9.61 -9.32
N ILE A 300 11.96 9.06 -9.70
CA ILE A 300 11.73 8.58 -11.07
C ILE A 300 11.91 9.73 -12.07
N GLY A 301 11.28 10.87 -11.81
CA GLY A 301 11.37 12.05 -12.67
C GLY A 301 12.79 12.61 -12.84
N GLU A 302 13.65 12.51 -11.82
CA GLU A 302 15.05 12.93 -11.86
C GLU A 302 15.89 12.17 -12.89
N LYS A 303 15.51 10.93 -13.24
CA LYS A 303 16.22 10.07 -14.19
C LYS A 303 15.97 10.45 -15.65
N TYR A 304 14.92 11.21 -15.94
CA TYR A 304 14.68 11.72 -17.29
C TYR A 304 15.71 12.80 -17.66
N LYS A 305 16.25 12.68 -18.86
CA LYS A 305 17.25 13.63 -19.38
C LYS A 305 16.61 14.92 -19.92
#